data_7b6c1fbc8ba9de42d9a6968ab3de4fd5
#
_entry.id   7b6c1fbc8ba9de42d9a6968ab3de4fd5
#
_cell.length_a   1.000
_cell.length_b   1.000
_cell.length_c   1.000
_cell.angle_alpha   90.00
_cell.angle_beta   90.00
_cell.angle_gamma   90.00
#
_symmetry.space_group_name_H-M   'P 1'
#
loop_
_entity.id
_entity.type
_entity.pdbx_description
1 polymer ?
#
loop_
_entity_poly.entity_id
_entity_poly.type
_entity_poly.pdbx_seq_one_letter_code
_entity_poly.pdbx_strand_id
1 'polypeptide(L)'
;DKYRDWLKGQPAAEILNHAYEYTVREDIVMCMEELELTEAQAKALLTSPTPLADVYKDFEKLETSYMDVIRDTIETRANELYQAQEKLKNTPLYPHSAAYASEHGEMAQYNASFQASHACKEAIEQAISRHYRDNRLDAEAAVKDVLERFGPDRVQYVLANTVRHKEWDGRISRDSKAWASTMPMPEGSPQDRHSEYLVVDRCNPGLTDLFLKQVRQLAGEREKPSVREMLQKAPAAPRRSAPAKKKEAER
;
A
#
# COMPACT_ATOMS: atom_id res chain seq x y z
N ASP A 1 -8.05 -13.59 20.37
CA ASP A 1 -9.05 -12.54 20.30
C ASP A 1 -8.87 -11.58 21.47
N LYS A 2 -8.35 -10.37 21.21
CA LYS A 2 -8.01 -9.38 22.26
C LYS A 2 -9.22 -8.95 23.10
N TYR A 3 -10.41 -8.89 22.50
CA TYR A 3 -11.61 -8.50 23.22
C TYR A 3 -12.06 -9.61 24.21
N ARG A 4 -12.04 -10.86 23.78
CA ARG A 4 -12.33 -12.02 24.64
C ARG A 4 -11.34 -12.12 25.80
N ASP A 5 -10.05 -11.91 25.53
CA ASP A 5 -9.01 -11.98 26.56
C ASP A 5 -9.15 -10.82 27.56
N TRP A 6 -9.48 -9.62 27.08
CA TRP A 6 -9.82 -8.48 27.93
C TRP A 6 -11.06 -8.77 28.80
N LEU A 7 -12.14 -9.32 28.20
CA LEU A 7 -13.39 -9.61 28.89
C LEU A 7 -13.21 -10.63 30.02
N LYS A 8 -12.40 -11.68 29.81
CA LYS A 8 -12.07 -12.67 30.85
C LYS A 8 -11.39 -12.06 32.08
N GLY A 9 -10.74 -10.94 31.94
CA GLY A 9 -10.09 -10.21 33.04
C GLY A 9 -11.02 -9.27 33.80
N GLN A 10 -12.29 -9.10 33.36
CA GLN A 10 -13.22 -8.17 33.98
C GLN A 10 -13.99 -8.82 35.13
N PRO A 11 -14.50 -7.99 36.08
CA PRO A 11 -15.45 -8.46 37.11
C PRO A 11 -16.72 -9.06 36.47
N ALA A 12 -17.34 -10.04 37.14
CA ALA A 12 -18.53 -10.73 36.61
C ALA A 12 -19.67 -9.78 36.19
N ALA A 13 -19.88 -8.66 36.92
CA ALA A 13 -20.88 -7.66 36.56
C ALA A 13 -20.56 -6.99 35.22
N GLU A 14 -19.29 -6.68 34.95
CA GLU A 14 -18.85 -6.09 33.69
C GLU A 14 -18.94 -7.10 32.53
N ILE A 15 -18.67 -8.38 32.79
CA ILE A 15 -18.85 -9.44 31.78
C ILE A 15 -20.31 -9.48 31.32
N LEU A 16 -21.25 -9.38 32.22
CA LEU A 16 -22.70 -9.36 31.89
C LEU A 16 -23.07 -8.12 31.06
N ASN A 17 -22.52 -6.94 31.39
CA ASN A 17 -22.75 -5.72 30.63
C ASN A 17 -22.29 -5.81 29.19
N HIS A 18 -21.26 -6.62 28.94
CA HIS A 18 -20.68 -6.83 27.60
C HIS A 18 -21.11 -8.15 26.93
N ALA A 19 -21.99 -8.94 27.56
CA ALA A 19 -22.39 -10.25 27.05
C ALA A 19 -23.05 -10.17 25.66
N TYR A 20 -23.90 -9.17 25.42
CA TYR A 20 -24.54 -8.95 24.12
C TYR A 20 -23.51 -8.59 23.04
N GLU A 21 -22.65 -7.63 23.33
CA GLU A 21 -21.57 -7.23 22.41
C GLU A 21 -20.67 -8.44 22.07
N TYR A 22 -20.33 -9.26 23.07
CA TYR A 22 -19.54 -10.45 22.85
C TYR A 22 -20.23 -11.44 21.91
N THR A 23 -21.53 -11.71 22.15
CA THR A 23 -22.32 -12.63 21.31
C THR A 23 -22.39 -12.13 19.87
N VAL A 24 -22.73 -10.85 19.67
CA VAL A 24 -22.82 -10.27 18.32
C VAL A 24 -21.46 -10.30 17.60
N ARG A 25 -20.35 -10.08 18.30
CA ARG A 25 -19.02 -10.18 17.71
C ARG A 25 -18.65 -11.60 17.27
N GLU A 26 -19.07 -12.64 18.03
CA GLU A 26 -18.91 -14.03 17.61
C GLU A 26 -19.78 -14.35 16.38
N ASP A 27 -21.01 -13.82 16.33
CA ASP A 27 -21.90 -13.95 15.16
C ASP A 27 -21.32 -13.26 13.91
N ILE A 28 -20.70 -12.08 14.06
CA ILE A 28 -20.00 -11.40 12.96
C ILE A 28 -18.85 -12.28 12.45
N VAL A 29 -18.04 -12.88 13.32
CA VAL A 29 -16.95 -13.79 12.90
C VAL A 29 -17.50 -14.96 12.12
N MET A 30 -18.57 -15.59 12.62
CA MET A 30 -19.23 -16.72 11.95
C MET A 30 -19.76 -16.32 10.56
N CYS A 31 -20.41 -15.16 10.44
CA CYS A 31 -20.86 -14.64 9.15
C CYS A 31 -19.70 -14.35 8.20
N MET A 32 -18.58 -13.81 8.69
CA MET A 32 -17.39 -13.58 7.86
C MET A 32 -16.80 -14.86 7.27
N GLU A 33 -16.93 -15.99 7.96
CA GLU A 33 -16.49 -17.30 7.45
C GLU A 33 -17.40 -17.85 6.35
N GLU A 34 -18.68 -17.47 6.37
CA GLU A 34 -19.69 -17.93 5.40
C GLU A 34 -19.83 -17.02 4.17
N LEU A 35 -19.41 -15.74 4.28
CA LEU A 35 -19.55 -14.76 3.20
C LEU A 35 -18.51 -14.96 2.10
N GLU A 36 -18.95 -14.97 0.85
CA GLU A 36 -18.08 -14.99 -0.33
C GLU A 36 -17.52 -13.58 -0.65
N LEU A 37 -16.74 -13.01 0.27
CA LEU A 37 -16.03 -11.77 0.02
C LEU A 37 -14.90 -12.00 -0.98
N THR A 38 -14.72 -11.07 -1.92
CA THR A 38 -13.54 -11.08 -2.77
C THR A 38 -12.28 -10.85 -1.93
N GLU A 39 -11.14 -11.35 -2.40
CA GLU A 39 -9.85 -11.15 -1.71
C GLU A 39 -9.56 -9.66 -1.44
N ALA A 40 -9.93 -8.77 -2.37
CA ALA A 40 -9.77 -7.33 -2.23
C ALA A 40 -10.66 -6.74 -1.11
N GLN A 41 -11.92 -7.18 -1.02
CA GLN A 41 -12.84 -6.77 0.05
C GLN A 41 -12.39 -7.27 1.42
N ALA A 42 -11.98 -8.54 1.52
CA ALA A 42 -11.45 -9.11 2.75
C ALA A 42 -10.19 -8.39 3.22
N LYS A 43 -9.23 -8.13 2.31
CA LYS A 43 -8.05 -7.32 2.61
C LYS A 43 -8.41 -5.90 3.06
N ALA A 44 -9.41 -5.26 2.43
CA ALA A 44 -9.86 -3.93 2.81
C ALA A 44 -10.40 -3.90 4.24
N LEU A 45 -11.24 -4.84 4.64
CA LEU A 45 -11.71 -4.99 6.02
C LEU A 45 -10.55 -5.16 7.02
N LEU A 46 -9.59 -6.02 6.69
CA LEU A 46 -8.45 -6.34 7.56
C LEU A 46 -7.38 -5.22 7.63
N THR A 47 -7.53 -4.13 6.87
CA THR A 47 -6.66 -2.95 7.04
C THR A 47 -6.95 -2.15 8.30
N SER A 48 -8.18 -2.24 8.83
CA SER A 48 -8.49 -1.66 10.13
C SER A 48 -7.71 -2.37 11.25
N PRO A 49 -7.19 -1.67 12.26
CA PRO A 49 -6.61 -2.30 13.44
C PRO A 49 -7.65 -3.03 14.30
N THR A 50 -8.93 -2.71 14.12
CA THR A 50 -10.07 -3.23 14.90
C THR A 50 -11.27 -3.58 14.01
N PRO A 51 -11.11 -4.42 12.97
CA PRO A 51 -12.16 -4.65 11.97
C PRO A 51 -13.47 -5.15 12.57
N LEU A 52 -13.38 -6.06 13.53
CA LEU A 52 -14.54 -6.62 14.23
C LEU A 52 -15.29 -5.57 15.05
N ALA A 53 -14.59 -4.66 15.72
CA ALA A 53 -15.19 -3.59 16.47
C ALA A 53 -15.85 -2.54 15.55
N ASP A 54 -15.28 -2.31 14.37
CA ASP A 54 -15.84 -1.36 13.41
C ASP A 54 -17.15 -1.89 12.82
N VAL A 55 -17.20 -3.16 12.44
CA VAL A 55 -18.44 -3.80 11.96
C VAL A 55 -19.50 -3.82 13.06
N TYR A 56 -19.11 -4.14 14.30
CA TYR A 56 -20.02 -4.10 15.44
C TYR A 56 -20.65 -2.72 15.64
N LYS A 57 -19.85 -1.64 15.60
CA LYS A 57 -20.35 -0.26 15.73
C LYS A 57 -21.33 0.14 14.61
N ASP A 58 -21.12 -0.34 13.40
CA ASP A 58 -22.03 -0.07 12.31
C ASP A 58 -23.32 -0.88 12.46
N PHE A 59 -23.23 -2.12 12.91
CA PHE A 59 -24.38 -2.96 13.25
C PHE A 59 -25.22 -2.37 14.42
N GLU A 60 -24.57 -1.87 15.48
CA GLU A 60 -25.25 -1.29 16.65
C GLU A 60 -26.16 -0.10 16.30
N LYS A 61 -25.88 0.61 15.22
CA LYS A 61 -26.70 1.73 14.72
C LYS A 61 -27.98 1.27 14.01
N LEU A 62 -28.09 -0.01 13.70
CA LEU A 62 -29.22 -0.57 12.97
C LEU A 62 -30.20 -1.21 13.97
N GLU A 63 -31.45 -0.73 14.00
CA GLU A 63 -32.53 -1.40 14.72
C GLU A 63 -33.00 -2.62 13.96
N THR A 64 -32.57 -3.83 14.35
CA THR A 64 -32.94 -4.95 13.56
C THR A 64 -33.03 -6.30 14.18
N SER A 65 -33.69 -7.14 13.42
CA SER A 65 -33.74 -8.58 13.54
C SER A 65 -32.63 -9.24 12.75
N TYR A 66 -31.49 -9.54 13.41
CA TYR A 66 -30.68 -10.70 13.07
C TYR A 66 -29.69 -10.72 11.88
N MET A 67 -29.27 -11.94 11.53
CA MET A 67 -28.12 -12.35 10.70
C MET A 67 -28.05 -11.71 9.31
N ASP A 68 -29.18 -11.43 8.68
CA ASP A 68 -29.19 -10.79 7.35
C ASP A 68 -28.64 -9.36 7.40
N VAL A 69 -28.93 -8.63 8.49
CA VAL A 69 -28.40 -7.29 8.68
C VAL A 69 -26.92 -7.32 9.00
N ILE A 70 -26.46 -8.32 9.75
CA ILE A 70 -25.02 -8.50 9.99
C ILE A 70 -24.31 -8.72 8.65
N ARG A 71 -24.85 -9.58 7.75
CA ARG A 71 -24.28 -9.79 6.40
C ARG A 71 -24.23 -8.51 5.61
N ASP A 72 -25.37 -7.82 5.50
CA ASP A 72 -25.45 -6.55 4.76
C ASP A 72 -24.49 -5.50 5.31
N THR A 73 -24.33 -5.44 6.63
CA THR A 73 -23.39 -4.53 7.29
C THR A 73 -21.94 -4.88 6.95
N ILE A 74 -21.58 -6.16 6.96
CA ILE A 74 -20.25 -6.64 6.58
C ILE A 74 -19.96 -6.27 5.12
N GLU A 75 -20.87 -6.60 4.21
CA GLU A 75 -20.72 -6.33 2.77
C GLU A 75 -20.63 -4.83 2.49
N THR A 76 -21.50 -4.04 3.11
CA THR A 76 -21.48 -2.57 2.99
C THR A 76 -20.13 -2.03 3.46
N ARG A 77 -19.66 -2.44 4.64
CA ARG A 77 -18.38 -1.99 5.18
C ARG A 77 -17.19 -2.42 4.31
N ALA A 78 -17.19 -3.66 3.83
CA ALA A 78 -16.15 -4.15 2.93
C ALA A 78 -16.11 -3.34 1.63
N ASN A 79 -17.27 -3.04 1.05
CA ASN A 79 -17.36 -2.24 -0.16
C ASN A 79 -16.91 -0.80 0.06
N GLU A 80 -17.31 -0.16 1.14
CA GLU A 80 -16.87 1.21 1.49
C GLU A 80 -15.34 1.30 1.62
N LEU A 81 -14.72 0.36 2.34
CA LEU A 81 -13.27 0.32 2.52
C LEU A 81 -12.56 0.02 1.21
N TYR A 82 -13.07 -0.90 0.41
CA TYR A 82 -12.54 -1.20 -0.90
C TYR A 82 -12.59 0.02 -1.82
N GLN A 83 -13.74 0.69 -1.91
CA GLN A 83 -13.91 1.91 -2.71
C GLN A 83 -12.99 3.05 -2.24
N ALA A 84 -12.82 3.21 -0.92
CA ALA A 84 -11.90 4.19 -0.37
C ALA A 84 -10.44 3.89 -0.76
N GLN A 85 -10.02 2.62 -0.74
CA GLN A 85 -8.69 2.20 -1.17
C GLN A 85 -8.47 2.40 -2.67
N GLU A 86 -9.42 1.99 -3.50
CA GLU A 86 -9.37 2.20 -4.95
C GLU A 86 -9.31 3.70 -5.30
N LYS A 87 -10.05 4.53 -4.59
CA LYS A 87 -9.98 5.99 -4.74
C LYS A 87 -8.57 6.52 -4.44
N LEU A 88 -7.94 6.08 -3.35
CA LEU A 88 -6.58 6.48 -2.99
C LEU A 88 -5.57 6.02 -4.05
N LYS A 89 -5.67 4.78 -4.52
CA LYS A 89 -4.79 4.19 -5.53
C LYS A 89 -4.90 4.92 -6.87
N ASN A 90 -6.13 5.21 -7.30
CA ASN A 90 -6.43 5.82 -8.59
C ASN A 90 -6.32 7.37 -8.58
N THR A 91 -6.13 8.00 -7.41
CA THR A 91 -5.89 9.44 -7.34
C THR A 91 -4.54 9.75 -7.98
N PRO A 92 -4.44 10.60 -9.01
CA PRO A 92 -3.16 10.93 -9.64
C PRO A 92 -2.27 11.77 -8.71
N LEU A 93 -0.95 11.70 -8.91
CA LEU A 93 -0.04 12.67 -8.32
C LEU A 93 -0.29 14.04 -8.96
N TYR A 94 -0.46 15.06 -8.12
CA TYR A 94 -0.62 16.42 -8.59
C TYR A 94 0.77 17.05 -8.84
N PRO A 95 1.05 17.57 -10.05
CA PRO A 95 2.42 17.91 -10.45
C PRO A 95 2.88 19.32 -10.07
N HIS A 96 1.99 20.14 -9.46
CA HIS A 96 2.30 21.54 -9.15
C HIS A 96 2.19 21.82 -7.66
N SER A 97 2.63 23.04 -7.25
CA SER A 97 2.55 23.51 -5.87
C SER A 97 1.12 23.89 -5.45
N ALA A 98 0.91 24.03 -4.14
CA ALA A 98 -0.35 24.53 -3.58
C ALA A 98 -0.69 25.95 -4.08
N ALA A 99 0.31 26.80 -4.27
CA ALA A 99 0.12 28.16 -4.82
C ALA A 99 -0.44 28.09 -6.24
N TYR A 100 0.17 27.29 -7.09
CA TYR A 100 -0.32 27.06 -8.45
C TYR A 100 -1.76 26.54 -8.46
N ALA A 101 -2.06 25.55 -7.63
CA ALA A 101 -3.41 24.98 -7.51
C ALA A 101 -4.44 26.04 -7.08
N SER A 102 -4.06 26.94 -6.18
CA SER A 102 -4.92 28.05 -5.74
C SER A 102 -5.20 29.05 -6.85
N GLU A 103 -4.18 29.42 -7.62
CA GLU A 103 -4.29 30.37 -8.74
C GLU A 103 -5.13 29.82 -9.90
N HIS A 104 -5.11 28.49 -10.11
CA HIS A 104 -5.80 27.84 -11.23
C HIS A 104 -7.12 27.16 -10.83
N GLY A 105 -7.55 27.28 -9.58
CA GLY A 105 -8.80 26.65 -9.11
C GLY A 105 -8.74 25.13 -8.97
N GLU A 106 -7.54 24.54 -8.85
CA GLU A 106 -7.27 23.10 -8.83
C GLU A 106 -7.02 22.55 -7.41
N MET A 107 -7.40 23.32 -6.37
CA MET A 107 -7.19 22.94 -4.97
C MET A 107 -7.82 21.58 -4.59
N ALA A 108 -8.92 21.18 -5.26
CA ALA A 108 -9.54 19.88 -5.01
C ALA A 108 -8.62 18.73 -5.42
N GLN A 109 -7.98 18.82 -6.60
CA GLN A 109 -7.03 17.80 -7.10
C GLN A 109 -5.76 17.79 -6.24
N TYR A 110 -5.23 18.96 -5.88
CA TYR A 110 -4.09 19.09 -4.99
C TYR A 110 -4.35 18.42 -3.63
N ASN A 111 -5.48 18.75 -2.99
CA ASN A 111 -5.85 18.19 -1.70
C ASN A 111 -6.07 16.66 -1.77
N ALA A 112 -6.72 16.17 -2.82
CA ALA A 112 -6.90 14.73 -3.02
C ALA A 112 -5.55 14.02 -3.16
N SER A 113 -4.63 14.56 -3.97
CA SER A 113 -3.29 14.01 -4.14
C SER A 113 -2.49 14.05 -2.84
N PHE A 114 -2.57 15.15 -2.09
CA PHE A 114 -1.91 15.31 -0.80
C PHE A 114 -2.43 14.28 0.22
N GLN A 115 -3.76 14.14 0.38
CA GLN A 115 -4.38 13.16 1.28
C GLN A 115 -3.96 11.72 0.93
N ALA A 116 -3.94 11.38 -0.36
CA ALA A 116 -3.49 10.06 -0.80
C ALA A 116 -2.00 9.83 -0.52
N SER A 117 -1.15 10.85 -0.66
CA SER A 117 0.28 10.76 -0.35
C SER A 117 0.54 10.68 1.16
N HIS A 118 -0.25 11.40 1.97
CA HIS A 118 -0.20 11.30 3.43
C HIS A 118 -0.63 9.90 3.91
N ALA A 119 -1.72 9.37 3.37
CA ALA A 119 -2.15 7.99 3.66
C ALA A 119 -1.08 6.96 3.25
N CYS A 120 -0.38 7.18 2.12
CA CYS A 120 0.74 6.35 1.69
C CYS A 120 1.91 6.43 2.69
N LYS A 121 2.28 7.62 3.18
CA LYS A 121 3.30 7.82 4.22
C LYS A 121 2.96 7.01 5.47
N GLU A 122 1.75 7.12 5.98
CA GLU A 122 1.31 6.37 7.15
C GLU A 122 1.31 4.86 6.92
N ALA A 123 0.91 4.42 5.72
CA ALA A 123 0.95 3.00 5.35
C ALA A 123 2.38 2.45 5.30
N ILE A 124 3.36 3.22 4.83
CA ILE A 124 4.78 2.85 4.86
C ILE A 124 5.24 2.66 6.31
N GLU A 125 4.93 3.61 7.20
CA GLU A 125 5.29 3.54 8.61
C GLU A 125 4.67 2.31 9.30
N GLN A 126 3.40 2.05 9.05
CA GLN A 126 2.69 0.89 9.58
C GLN A 126 3.24 -0.43 9.02
N ALA A 127 3.55 -0.49 7.71
CA ALA A 127 4.10 -1.68 7.09
C ALA A 127 5.48 -2.01 7.66
N ILE A 128 6.37 -1.01 7.78
CA ILE A 128 7.68 -1.19 8.41
C ILE A 128 7.52 -1.68 9.85
N SER A 129 6.64 -1.06 10.65
CA SER A 129 6.41 -1.46 12.04
C SER A 129 5.84 -2.88 12.16
N ARG A 130 4.89 -3.24 11.30
CA ARG A 130 4.22 -4.55 11.30
C ARG A 130 5.17 -5.69 10.94
N HIS A 131 6.04 -5.46 9.95
CA HIS A 131 6.95 -6.46 9.39
C HIS A 131 8.36 -6.42 10.02
N TYR A 132 8.58 -5.58 11.05
CA TYR A 132 9.81 -5.56 11.82
C TYR A 132 9.67 -6.45 13.07
N ARG A 133 10.33 -7.60 13.06
CA ARG A 133 10.33 -8.56 14.17
C ARG A 133 11.74 -9.10 14.35
N ASP A 134 12.10 -9.40 15.60
CA ASP A 134 13.40 -10.02 15.95
C ASP A 134 14.59 -9.28 15.35
N ASN A 135 14.57 -7.94 15.41
CA ASN A 135 15.58 -7.04 14.83
C ASN A 135 15.77 -7.20 13.31
N ARG A 136 14.78 -7.75 12.60
CA ARG A 136 14.80 -7.93 11.15
C ARG A 136 13.53 -7.38 10.52
N LEU A 137 13.70 -6.66 9.40
CA LEU A 137 12.60 -6.20 8.56
C LEU A 137 12.39 -7.20 7.42
N ASP A 138 11.19 -7.75 7.30
CA ASP A 138 10.73 -8.39 6.07
C ASP A 138 10.34 -7.30 5.08
N ALA A 139 11.34 -6.79 4.35
CA ALA A 139 11.15 -5.66 3.46
C ALA A 139 10.28 -6.02 2.23
N GLU A 140 10.31 -7.28 1.79
CA GLU A 140 9.52 -7.74 0.64
C GLU A 140 8.03 -7.72 0.95
N ALA A 141 7.61 -8.32 2.06
CA ALA A 141 6.22 -8.32 2.49
C ALA A 141 5.73 -6.89 2.79
N ALA A 142 6.53 -6.08 3.50
CA ALA A 142 6.19 -4.70 3.82
C ALA A 142 5.98 -3.84 2.55
N VAL A 143 6.85 -3.99 1.55
CA VAL A 143 6.76 -3.24 0.29
C VAL A 143 5.56 -3.69 -0.54
N LYS A 144 5.31 -5.01 -0.62
CA LYS A 144 4.18 -5.56 -1.35
C LYS A 144 2.85 -4.99 -0.86
N ASP A 145 2.64 -4.98 0.47
CA ASP A 145 1.43 -4.42 1.10
C ASP A 145 1.17 -2.97 0.67
N VAL A 146 2.22 -2.14 0.61
CA VAL A 146 2.08 -0.72 0.28
C VAL A 146 1.93 -0.50 -1.23
N LEU A 147 2.69 -1.22 -2.06
CA LEU A 147 2.60 -1.11 -3.52
C LEU A 147 1.24 -1.53 -4.07
N GLU A 148 0.62 -2.56 -3.49
CA GLU A 148 -0.72 -2.99 -3.88
C GLU A 148 -1.79 -1.91 -3.62
N ARG A 149 -1.63 -1.14 -2.56
CA ARG A 149 -2.59 -0.11 -2.10
C ARG A 149 -2.42 1.24 -2.78
N PHE A 150 -1.20 1.65 -3.11
CA PHE A 150 -0.92 3.02 -3.56
C PHE A 150 -0.24 3.11 -4.92
N GLY A 151 0.21 1.98 -5.47
CA GLY A 151 0.97 1.93 -6.71
C GLY A 151 2.41 2.43 -6.55
N PRO A 152 3.28 2.11 -7.53
CA PRO A 152 4.71 2.42 -7.45
C PRO A 152 5.01 3.91 -7.46
N ASP A 153 4.32 4.70 -8.29
CA ASP A 153 4.63 6.13 -8.48
C ASP A 153 4.44 6.93 -7.19
N ARG A 154 3.33 6.70 -6.49
CA ARG A 154 3.06 7.39 -5.23
C ARG A 154 4.01 6.95 -4.12
N VAL A 155 4.31 5.67 -4.02
CA VAL A 155 5.27 5.16 -3.03
C VAL A 155 6.65 5.76 -3.27
N GLN A 156 7.11 5.80 -4.52
CA GLN A 156 8.38 6.42 -4.88
C GLN A 156 8.39 7.92 -4.60
N TYR A 157 7.29 8.63 -4.91
CA TYR A 157 7.14 10.06 -4.61
C TYR A 157 7.30 10.35 -3.10
N VAL A 158 6.57 9.63 -2.24
CA VAL A 158 6.63 9.80 -0.78
C VAL A 158 8.04 9.50 -0.24
N LEU A 159 8.67 8.43 -0.73
CA LEU A 159 10.04 8.08 -0.31
C LEU A 159 11.08 9.07 -0.81
N ALA A 160 10.97 9.58 -2.03
CA ALA A 160 11.86 10.61 -2.55
C ALA A 160 11.72 11.91 -1.77
N ASN A 161 10.48 12.32 -1.47
CA ASN A 161 10.20 13.46 -0.59
C ASN A 161 10.82 13.26 0.79
N THR A 162 10.64 12.07 1.38
CA THR A 162 11.23 11.71 2.67
C THR A 162 12.75 11.87 2.66
N VAL A 163 13.45 11.32 1.67
CA VAL A 163 14.93 11.37 1.59
C VAL A 163 15.44 12.80 1.39
N ARG A 164 14.69 13.66 0.72
CA ARG A 164 15.11 15.05 0.45
C ARG A 164 14.92 15.99 1.62
N HIS A 165 13.84 15.82 2.39
CA HIS A 165 13.41 16.82 3.39
C HIS A 165 13.79 16.51 4.83
N LYS A 166 14.26 15.30 5.13
CA LYS A 166 14.68 14.94 6.47
C LYS A 166 16.19 15.05 6.62
N GLU A 167 16.64 15.70 7.68
CA GLU A 167 18.03 15.59 8.10
C GLU A 167 18.30 14.19 8.66
N TRP A 168 19.27 13.50 8.06
CA TRP A 168 19.55 12.12 8.40
C TRP A 168 20.86 12.01 9.16
N ASP A 169 20.87 11.15 10.16
CA ASP A 169 22.03 10.79 10.98
C ASP A 169 23.06 9.89 10.27
N GLY A 170 23.05 9.86 8.96
CA GLY A 170 23.96 9.05 8.13
C GLY A 170 23.49 7.64 7.80
N ARG A 171 22.32 7.19 8.28
CA ARG A 171 21.78 5.85 8.03
C ARG A 171 21.07 5.69 6.68
N ILE A 172 20.87 6.77 5.94
CA ILE A 172 20.41 6.70 4.55
C ILE A 172 21.62 6.55 3.62
N SER A 173 21.58 5.56 2.76
CA SER A 173 22.66 5.26 1.82
C SER A 173 22.84 6.39 0.79
N ARG A 174 24.09 6.53 0.29
CA ARG A 174 24.42 7.49 -0.78
C ARG A 174 23.63 7.20 -2.06
N ASP A 175 23.40 5.92 -2.35
CA ASP A 175 22.64 5.46 -3.51
C ASP A 175 21.17 5.88 -3.41
N SER A 176 20.53 5.77 -2.24
CA SER A 176 19.17 6.27 -2.01
C SER A 176 19.06 7.79 -2.16
N LYS A 177 20.08 8.54 -1.71
CA LYS A 177 20.14 10.00 -1.88
C LYS A 177 20.29 10.40 -3.34
N ALA A 178 21.17 9.71 -4.07
CA ALA A 178 21.36 9.94 -5.52
C ALA A 178 20.08 9.64 -6.29
N TRP A 179 19.42 8.52 -6.00
CA TRP A 179 18.13 8.18 -6.60
C TRP A 179 17.06 9.25 -6.30
N ALA A 180 16.90 9.66 -5.05
CA ALA A 180 15.89 10.66 -4.67
C ALA A 180 16.12 12.00 -5.41
N SER A 181 17.37 12.38 -5.68
CA SER A 181 17.67 13.61 -6.41
C SER A 181 17.24 13.57 -7.89
N THR A 182 17.09 12.39 -8.47
CA THR A 182 16.64 12.21 -9.87
C THR A 182 15.12 12.13 -10.00
N MET A 183 14.39 11.89 -8.92
CA MET A 183 12.93 11.78 -8.97
C MET A 183 12.28 13.14 -9.23
N PRO A 184 11.30 13.20 -10.16
CA PRO A 184 10.54 14.42 -10.38
C PRO A 184 9.74 14.78 -9.12
N MET A 185 9.80 16.05 -8.75
CA MET A 185 9.02 16.59 -7.63
C MET A 185 8.22 17.80 -8.15
N PRO A 186 7.03 18.08 -7.59
CA PRO A 186 6.27 19.26 -7.95
C PRO A 186 7.11 20.53 -7.79
N GLU A 187 6.97 21.46 -8.71
CA GLU A 187 7.63 22.76 -8.63
C GLU A 187 7.18 23.51 -7.38
N GLY A 188 8.12 24.08 -6.64
CA GLY A 188 7.86 24.77 -5.36
C GLY A 188 7.79 23.85 -4.13
N SER A 189 7.95 22.54 -4.30
CA SER A 189 7.89 21.53 -3.23
C SER A 189 8.86 21.76 -2.05
N PRO A 190 10.10 22.28 -2.21
CA PRO A 190 11.04 22.42 -1.10
C PRO A 190 10.62 23.41 -0.01
N GLN A 191 9.69 24.33 -0.30
CA GLN A 191 9.20 25.36 0.62
C GLN A 191 7.73 25.16 1.01
N ASP A 192 7.08 24.15 0.44
CA ASP A 192 5.70 23.84 0.77
C ASP A 192 5.67 23.14 2.14
N ARG A 193 5.05 23.77 3.15
CA ARG A 193 4.84 23.19 4.48
C ARG A 193 4.21 21.79 4.44
N HIS A 194 3.46 21.50 3.40
CA HIS A 194 2.84 20.20 3.19
C HIS A 194 3.87 19.07 2.93
N SER A 195 5.05 19.40 2.39
CA SER A 195 6.11 18.40 2.16
C SER A 195 6.63 17.79 3.45
N GLU A 196 6.65 18.53 4.56
CA GLU A 196 7.08 18.05 5.87
C GLU A 196 6.14 16.95 6.41
N TYR A 197 4.83 17.05 6.13
CA TYR A 197 3.84 16.06 6.54
C TYR A 197 3.93 14.74 5.76
N LEU A 198 4.63 14.73 4.62
CA LEU A 198 4.82 13.54 3.79
C LEU A 198 6.11 12.77 4.15
N VAL A 199 6.89 13.24 5.12
CA VAL A 199 8.13 12.59 5.55
C VAL A 199 7.81 11.36 6.42
N VAL A 200 8.31 10.20 6.05
CA VAL A 200 8.28 8.98 6.86
C VAL A 200 9.23 9.18 8.05
N ASP A 201 8.70 9.53 9.21
CA ASP A 201 9.48 9.98 10.37
C ASP A 201 9.35 9.09 11.62
N ARG A 202 8.30 8.27 11.70
CA ARG A 202 8.08 7.34 12.83
C ARG A 202 8.96 6.10 12.80
N CYS A 203 9.65 5.86 11.68
CA CYS A 203 10.51 4.70 11.51
C CYS A 203 11.98 5.08 11.63
N ASN A 204 12.81 4.10 12.08
CA ASN A 204 14.25 4.23 12.03
C ASN A 204 14.74 4.49 10.60
N PRO A 205 15.60 5.48 10.35
CA PRO A 205 16.11 5.81 9.01
C PRO A 205 16.70 4.63 8.24
N GLY A 206 17.41 3.74 8.94
CA GLY A 206 17.96 2.52 8.32
C GLY A 206 16.90 1.54 7.80
N LEU A 207 15.76 1.41 8.51
CA LEU A 207 14.64 0.60 8.06
C LEU A 207 13.94 1.25 6.85
N THR A 208 13.83 2.57 6.85
CA THR A 208 13.31 3.32 5.70
C THR A 208 14.20 3.15 4.46
N ASP A 209 15.52 3.15 4.63
CA ASP A 209 16.48 2.90 3.53
C ASP A 209 16.36 1.47 2.98
N LEU A 210 16.18 0.47 3.85
CA LEU A 210 15.94 -0.91 3.43
C LEU A 210 14.63 -1.04 2.66
N PHE A 211 13.56 -0.43 3.16
CA PHE A 211 12.27 -0.41 2.48
C PHE A 211 12.37 0.25 1.09
N LEU A 212 13.04 1.39 0.99
CA LEU A 212 13.28 2.09 -0.27
C LEU A 212 14.07 1.23 -1.28
N LYS A 213 15.13 0.57 -0.83
CA LYS A 213 15.91 -0.34 -1.70
C LYS A 213 15.05 -1.46 -2.28
N GLN A 214 14.18 -2.03 -1.46
CA GLN A 214 13.26 -3.08 -1.91
C GLN A 214 12.22 -2.54 -2.90
N VAL A 215 11.67 -1.32 -2.68
CA VAL A 215 10.76 -0.67 -3.64
C VAL A 215 11.45 -0.50 -5.00
N ARG A 216 12.70 -0.01 -5.02
CA ARG A 216 13.48 0.19 -6.24
C ARG A 216 13.77 -1.12 -6.97
N GLN A 217 14.08 -2.17 -6.22
CA GLN A 217 14.31 -3.50 -6.80
C GLN A 217 13.05 -4.03 -7.49
N LEU A 218 11.91 -4.00 -6.82
CA LEU A 218 10.64 -4.48 -7.38
C LEU A 218 10.14 -3.60 -8.54
N ALA A 219 10.35 -2.29 -8.50
CA ALA A 219 10.04 -1.39 -9.61
C ALA A 219 10.93 -1.68 -10.82
N GLY A 220 12.25 -1.86 -10.62
CA GLY A 220 13.20 -2.19 -11.70
C GLY A 220 12.97 -3.57 -12.32
N GLU A 221 12.45 -4.54 -11.57
CA GLU A 221 12.04 -5.84 -12.09
C GLU A 221 10.80 -5.75 -13.00
N ARG A 222 9.86 -4.84 -12.67
CA ARG A 222 8.66 -4.59 -13.51
C ARG A 222 8.97 -3.85 -14.81
N GLU A 223 10.01 -3.02 -14.83
CA GLU A 223 10.44 -2.29 -16.03
C GLU A 223 11.29 -3.15 -16.99
N LYS A 224 11.84 -4.26 -16.52
CA LYS A 224 12.59 -5.20 -17.39
C LYS A 224 11.59 -6.09 -18.13
N PRO A 225 11.48 -5.98 -19.46
CA PRO A 225 10.64 -6.90 -20.22
C PRO A 225 11.14 -8.32 -19.98
N SER A 226 10.20 -9.24 -19.75
CA SER A 226 10.52 -10.65 -19.56
C SER A 226 11.40 -11.13 -20.73
N VAL A 227 12.44 -11.94 -20.42
CA VAL A 227 13.27 -12.57 -21.46
C VAL A 227 12.41 -13.27 -22.52
N ARG A 228 11.25 -13.78 -22.13
CA ARG A 228 10.26 -14.39 -23.03
C ARG A 228 9.62 -13.37 -23.98
N GLU A 229 9.34 -12.14 -23.52
CA GLU A 229 8.83 -11.06 -24.36
C GLU A 229 9.91 -10.50 -25.30
N MET A 230 11.16 -10.42 -24.83
CA MET A 230 12.29 -10.03 -25.69
C MET A 230 12.56 -11.06 -26.78
N LEU A 231 12.44 -12.36 -26.48
CA LEU A 231 12.58 -13.43 -27.45
C LEU A 231 11.44 -13.45 -28.48
N GLN A 232 10.22 -13.07 -28.08
CA GLN A 232 9.07 -12.97 -29.00
C GLN A 232 9.16 -11.74 -29.91
N LYS A 233 9.81 -10.66 -29.46
CA LYS A 233 10.00 -9.41 -30.23
C LYS A 233 11.30 -9.40 -31.04
N ALA A 234 12.20 -10.37 -30.85
CA ALA A 234 13.42 -10.46 -31.61
C ALA A 234 13.09 -10.85 -33.07
N PRO A 235 13.49 -10.06 -34.06
CA PRO A 235 13.32 -10.44 -35.47
C PRO A 235 14.04 -11.75 -35.69
N ALA A 236 13.37 -12.70 -36.36
CA ALA A 236 13.95 -13.99 -36.70
C ALA A 236 15.29 -13.77 -37.43
N ALA A 237 16.39 -14.24 -36.82
CA ALA A 237 17.70 -14.12 -37.41
C ALA A 237 17.69 -14.78 -38.83
N PRO A 238 18.25 -14.12 -39.85
CA PRO A 238 18.26 -14.68 -41.18
C PRO A 238 18.99 -16.02 -41.15
N ARG A 239 18.32 -17.08 -41.62
CA ARG A 239 18.90 -18.41 -41.74
C ARG A 239 20.14 -18.29 -42.63
N ARG A 240 21.32 -18.49 -42.08
CA ARG A 240 22.55 -18.65 -42.85
C ARG A 240 22.36 -19.85 -43.77
N SER A 241 22.27 -19.60 -45.06
CA SER A 241 22.33 -20.64 -46.09
C SER A 241 23.68 -21.37 -45.99
N ALA A 242 23.62 -22.69 -45.89
CA ALA A 242 24.78 -23.53 -45.85
C ALA A 242 25.58 -23.38 -47.20
N PRO A 243 26.93 -23.34 -47.16
CA PRO A 243 27.72 -23.21 -48.38
C PRO A 243 27.56 -24.48 -49.23
N ALA A 244 27.26 -24.27 -50.52
CA ALA A 244 27.19 -25.33 -51.53
C ALA A 244 28.52 -26.05 -51.64
N LYS A 245 28.53 -27.38 -51.49
CA LYS A 245 29.69 -28.24 -51.78
C LYS A 245 30.03 -28.16 -53.27
N LYS A 246 31.18 -27.59 -53.58
CA LYS A 246 31.81 -27.74 -54.92
C LYS A 246 32.14 -29.21 -55.13
N LYS A 247 31.55 -29.82 -56.16
CA LYS A 247 32.01 -31.07 -56.72
C LYS A 247 33.30 -30.77 -57.51
N GLU A 248 34.41 -31.28 -57.05
CA GLU A 248 35.62 -31.44 -57.91
C GLU A 248 35.34 -32.56 -58.88
N ALA A 249 35.48 -32.23 -60.18
CA ALA A 249 35.51 -33.20 -61.26
C ALA A 249 36.98 -33.56 -61.55
N GLU A 250 37.28 -34.84 -61.48
CA GLU A 250 38.54 -35.44 -61.86
C GLU A 250 38.83 -35.19 -63.35
N ARG A 251 40.06 -34.83 -63.56
CA ARG A 251 40.89 -35.31 -64.72
C ARG A 251 42.32 -35.40 -64.29
#